data_739633bb051452c744b20c4b91eaf007
#
_entry.id   739633bb051452c744b20c4b91eaf007
#
_cell.length_a   1.000
_cell.length_b   1.000
_cell.length_c   1.000
_cell.angle_alpha   90.00
_cell.angle_beta   90.00
_cell.angle_gamma   90.00
#
_symmetry.space_group_name_H-M   'P 1'
#
loop_
_entity.id
_entity.type
_entity.pdbx_description
1 polymer ?
#
loop_
_entity_poly.entity_id
_entity_poly.type
_entity_poly.pdbx_seq_one_letter_code
_entity_poly.pdbx_strand_id
1 'polypeptide(L)'
;MTDFEIGREHYRRKEYKDAIKWFTIGTGKGCRSCLSWLGQCYEYGLGTEKDLVKAKDLYLSSFEQLTTREQKEKFGIWLQERLEKLKDIPVISSDSRFISGIGNVRVVRSKYAFIPTRIRFNKNETVVDIENRASLTEGFAYAEHNLKEMYSEWTCDGVNKFYDGYVLETDFFTLKVQHKDVSDYISIIDGRNLTIYVPEAVSFEYFYAQVYIFKKAKDLLIKRAEAIIPLKLKEVADRIGTSFKKCVIVPSSRSWIARNNYRGSKVEFCATAIQLPERSFEALCIHELTHNFILGHGPAFHKKMIELGGEEYHKLDQNLFEERKWPYLKL
;
A
#
# COMPACT_ATOMS: atom_id res chain seq x y z
N MET A 1 -2.66 3.39 38.41
CA MET A 1 -2.19 2.81 37.13
C MET A 1 -2.69 1.39 37.04
N THR A 2 -3.30 1.04 35.93
CA THR A 2 -3.73 -0.33 35.62
C THR A 2 -2.53 -1.22 35.25
N ASP A 3 -2.65 -2.53 35.39
CA ASP A 3 -1.56 -3.46 34.98
C ASP A 3 -1.15 -3.25 33.53
N PHE A 4 -2.12 -2.88 32.67
CA PHE A 4 -1.88 -2.52 31.29
C PHE A 4 -1.01 -1.26 31.13
N GLU A 5 -1.30 -0.22 31.86
CA GLU A 5 -0.53 1.05 31.80
C GLU A 5 0.90 0.87 32.27
N ILE A 6 1.10 0.09 33.36
CA ILE A 6 2.43 -0.25 33.86
C ILE A 6 3.19 -1.09 32.86
N GLY A 7 2.57 -2.15 32.32
CA GLY A 7 3.20 -3.00 31.29
C GLY A 7 3.58 -2.23 30.03
N ARG A 8 2.71 -1.29 29.59
CA ARG A 8 2.97 -0.43 28.44
C ARG A 8 4.13 0.53 28.67
N GLU A 9 4.29 1.04 29.88
CA GLU A 9 5.40 1.92 30.22
C GLU A 9 6.73 1.15 30.21
N HIS A 10 6.79 -0.03 30.78
CA HIS A 10 7.96 -0.92 30.66
C HIS A 10 8.28 -1.28 29.20
N TYR A 11 7.24 -1.55 28.40
CA TYR A 11 7.43 -1.85 26.97
C TYR A 11 8.05 -0.66 26.21
N ARG A 12 7.62 0.57 26.48
CA ARG A 12 8.18 1.80 25.88
C ARG A 12 9.65 2.00 26.26
N ARG A 13 10.01 1.64 27.48
CA ARG A 13 11.41 1.69 27.97
C ARG A 13 12.25 0.53 27.48
N LYS A 14 11.68 -0.38 26.67
CA LYS A 14 12.32 -1.62 26.19
C LYS A 14 12.64 -2.61 27.31
N GLU A 15 12.04 -2.48 28.47
CA GLU A 15 12.14 -3.38 29.62
C GLU A 15 11.12 -4.54 29.43
N TYR A 16 11.32 -5.32 28.34
CA TYR A 16 10.30 -6.25 27.85
C TYR A 16 9.98 -7.39 28.82
N LYS A 17 10.95 -7.85 29.61
CA LYS A 17 10.72 -8.89 30.62
C LYS A 17 9.73 -8.42 31.69
N ASP A 18 9.83 -7.18 32.12
CA ASP A 18 8.95 -6.59 33.11
C ASP A 18 7.58 -6.25 32.48
N ALA A 19 7.57 -5.79 31.25
CA ALA A 19 6.33 -5.60 30.48
C ALA A 19 5.52 -6.90 30.40
N ILE A 20 6.17 -8.04 30.08
CA ILE A 20 5.52 -9.37 30.03
C ILE A 20 4.91 -9.73 31.38
N LYS A 21 5.60 -9.53 32.50
CA LYS A 21 5.05 -9.81 33.84
C LYS A 21 3.74 -9.07 34.05
N TRP A 22 3.73 -7.76 33.78
CA TRP A 22 2.55 -6.94 33.98
C TRP A 22 1.42 -7.28 33.00
N PHE A 23 1.71 -7.56 31.74
CA PHE A 23 0.71 -8.02 30.79
C PHE A 23 0.13 -9.39 31.20
N THR A 24 0.96 -10.30 31.72
CA THR A 24 0.50 -11.61 32.23
C THR A 24 -0.43 -11.45 33.42
N ILE A 25 -0.09 -10.58 34.39
CA ILE A 25 -0.96 -10.27 35.53
C ILE A 25 -2.30 -9.70 35.05
N GLY A 26 -2.26 -8.70 34.15
CA GLY A 26 -3.44 -8.11 33.57
C GLY A 26 -4.30 -9.11 32.79
N THR A 27 -3.69 -10.03 32.07
CA THR A 27 -4.39 -11.11 31.36
C THR A 27 -5.17 -12.01 32.32
N GLY A 28 -4.56 -12.40 33.46
CA GLY A 28 -5.23 -13.17 34.49
C GLY A 28 -6.42 -12.45 35.13
N LYS A 29 -6.48 -11.10 35.03
CA LYS A 29 -7.60 -10.27 35.49
C LYS A 29 -8.61 -9.94 34.36
N GLY A 30 -8.48 -10.56 33.19
CA GLY A 30 -9.38 -10.36 32.06
C GLY A 30 -9.10 -9.08 31.23
N CYS A 31 -7.90 -8.51 31.32
CA CYS A 31 -7.55 -7.32 30.55
C CYS A 31 -7.27 -7.67 29.06
N ARG A 32 -8.20 -7.34 28.19
CA ARG A 32 -8.10 -7.56 26.73
C ARG A 32 -6.85 -6.94 26.11
N SER A 33 -6.54 -5.70 26.47
CA SER A 33 -5.39 -5.00 25.93
C SER A 33 -4.08 -5.70 26.31
N CYS A 34 -4.00 -6.26 27.51
CA CYS A 34 -2.85 -7.06 27.96
C CYS A 34 -2.64 -8.30 27.09
N LEU A 35 -3.73 -9.00 26.68
CA LEU A 35 -3.64 -10.15 25.77
C LEU A 35 -2.98 -9.76 24.44
N SER A 36 -3.43 -8.67 23.81
CA SER A 36 -2.87 -8.22 22.52
C SER A 36 -1.39 -7.84 22.62
N TRP A 37 -0.99 -7.14 23.68
CA TRP A 37 0.40 -6.71 23.86
C TRP A 37 1.33 -7.87 24.26
N LEU A 38 0.82 -8.81 25.06
CA LEU A 38 1.53 -10.05 25.36
C LEU A 38 1.73 -10.89 24.08
N GLY A 39 0.69 -10.95 23.23
CA GLY A 39 0.80 -11.56 21.90
C GLY A 39 1.91 -10.95 21.05
N GLN A 40 2.06 -9.63 21.05
CA GLN A 40 3.16 -8.95 20.34
C GLN A 40 4.53 -9.34 20.93
N CYS A 41 4.65 -9.45 22.25
CA CYS A 41 5.91 -9.89 22.87
C CYS A 41 6.33 -11.27 22.37
N TYR A 42 5.39 -12.22 22.27
CA TYR A 42 5.69 -13.56 21.75
C TYR A 42 5.90 -13.55 20.21
N GLU A 43 5.18 -12.74 19.45
CA GLU A 43 5.35 -12.64 17.99
C GLU A 43 6.74 -12.18 17.60
N TYR A 44 7.29 -11.18 18.32
CA TYR A 44 8.59 -10.59 18.01
C TYR A 44 9.74 -11.10 18.87
N GLY A 45 9.49 -11.96 19.86
CA GLY A 45 10.50 -12.44 20.80
C GLY A 45 11.01 -11.34 21.73
N LEU A 46 10.15 -10.39 22.11
CA LEU A 46 10.53 -9.26 22.97
C LEU A 46 10.46 -9.67 24.44
N GLY A 47 11.62 -9.87 25.06
CA GLY A 47 11.73 -10.29 26.48
C GLY A 47 11.39 -11.76 26.73
N THR A 48 11.10 -12.52 25.71
CA THR A 48 10.83 -13.96 25.71
C THR A 48 11.32 -14.58 24.41
N GLU A 49 11.34 -15.90 24.33
CA GLU A 49 11.53 -16.58 23.04
C GLU A 49 10.33 -16.31 22.13
N LYS A 50 10.60 -16.27 20.83
CA LYS A 50 9.56 -16.08 19.81
C LYS A 50 8.68 -17.32 19.75
N ASP A 51 7.37 -17.13 19.97
CA ASP A 51 6.37 -18.20 19.94
C ASP A 51 5.11 -17.71 19.18
N LEU A 52 5.05 -18.09 17.90
CA LEU A 52 3.96 -17.66 17.02
C LEU A 52 2.63 -18.35 17.34
N VAL A 53 2.65 -19.55 17.88
CA VAL A 53 1.44 -20.28 18.29
C VAL A 53 0.79 -19.56 19.48
N LYS A 54 1.61 -19.27 20.49
CA LYS A 54 1.14 -18.55 21.68
C LYS A 54 0.71 -17.11 21.37
N ALA A 55 1.43 -16.43 20.47
CA ALA A 55 1.01 -15.10 20.01
C ALA A 55 -0.37 -15.13 19.37
N LYS A 56 -0.64 -16.12 18.52
CA LYS A 56 -1.93 -16.34 17.88
C LYS A 56 -3.05 -16.58 18.88
N ASP A 57 -2.86 -17.47 19.85
CA ASP A 57 -3.87 -17.80 20.86
C ASP A 57 -4.21 -16.57 21.70
N LEU A 58 -3.22 -15.76 22.05
CA LEU A 58 -3.41 -14.51 22.79
C LEU A 58 -4.19 -13.45 21.97
N TYR A 59 -3.92 -13.33 20.69
CA TYR A 59 -4.67 -12.43 19.81
C TYR A 59 -6.13 -12.87 19.65
N LEU A 60 -6.35 -14.15 19.50
CA LEU A 60 -7.71 -14.71 19.41
C LEU A 60 -8.49 -14.53 20.70
N SER A 61 -7.89 -14.82 21.83
CA SER A 61 -8.51 -14.58 23.15
C SER A 61 -8.81 -13.10 23.38
N SER A 62 -7.95 -12.19 22.91
CA SER A 62 -8.22 -10.75 22.93
C SER A 62 -9.41 -10.36 22.07
N PHE A 63 -9.59 -11.01 20.92
CA PHE A 63 -10.70 -10.75 20.02
C PHE A 63 -12.04 -11.25 20.60
N GLU A 64 -12.05 -12.43 21.19
CA GLU A 64 -13.26 -13.03 21.77
C GLU A 64 -13.89 -12.16 22.87
N GLN A 65 -13.08 -11.34 23.54
CA GLN A 65 -13.55 -10.39 24.56
C GLN A 65 -14.19 -9.12 24.00
N LEU A 66 -14.21 -8.92 22.68
CA LEU A 66 -14.89 -7.78 22.07
C LEU A 66 -16.41 -7.96 22.06
N THR A 67 -17.13 -6.95 22.53
CA THR A 67 -18.59 -7.03 22.69
C THR A 67 -19.35 -6.34 21.57
N THR A 68 -18.81 -5.25 20.99
CA THR A 68 -19.51 -4.48 19.94
C THR A 68 -19.11 -4.93 18.52
N ARG A 69 -20.06 -4.84 17.58
CA ARG A 69 -19.85 -5.16 16.17
C ARG A 69 -18.73 -4.29 15.57
N GLU A 70 -18.75 -2.98 15.82
CA GLU A 70 -17.75 -2.05 15.30
C GLU A 70 -16.32 -2.35 15.78
N GLN A 71 -16.18 -2.71 17.09
CA GLN A 71 -14.88 -3.13 17.63
C GLN A 71 -14.39 -4.42 16.98
N LYS A 72 -15.31 -5.38 16.78
CA LYS A 72 -14.98 -6.66 16.11
C LYS A 72 -14.55 -6.45 14.66
N GLU A 73 -15.20 -5.57 13.90
CA GLU A 73 -14.83 -5.25 12.53
C GLU A 73 -13.43 -4.62 12.45
N LYS A 74 -13.18 -3.56 13.22
CA LYS A 74 -11.87 -2.87 13.23
C LYS A 74 -10.72 -3.77 13.68
N PHE A 75 -10.90 -4.48 14.79
CA PHE A 75 -9.87 -5.37 15.32
C PHE A 75 -9.72 -6.64 14.48
N GLY A 76 -10.80 -7.11 13.87
CA GLY A 76 -10.82 -8.28 13.00
C GLY A 76 -9.93 -8.10 11.77
N ILE A 77 -9.96 -6.93 11.12
CA ILE A 77 -9.08 -6.61 9.99
C ILE A 77 -7.62 -6.68 10.44
N TRP A 78 -7.26 -6.00 11.54
CA TRP A 78 -5.91 -6.02 12.08
C TRP A 78 -5.46 -7.44 12.48
N LEU A 79 -6.33 -8.20 13.13
CA LEU A 79 -6.06 -9.58 13.52
C LEU A 79 -5.82 -10.47 12.32
N GLN A 80 -6.63 -10.33 11.28
CA GLN A 80 -6.51 -11.12 10.06
C GLN A 80 -5.17 -10.85 9.35
N GLU A 81 -4.78 -9.57 9.20
CA GLU A 81 -3.47 -9.21 8.64
C GLU A 81 -2.31 -9.83 9.44
N ARG A 82 -2.47 -9.91 10.77
CA ARG A 82 -1.50 -10.52 11.66
C ARG A 82 -1.43 -12.04 11.47
N LEU A 83 -2.58 -12.71 11.45
CA LEU A 83 -2.68 -14.17 11.26
C LEU A 83 -2.17 -14.61 9.89
N GLU A 84 -2.36 -13.79 8.85
CA GLU A 84 -1.80 -14.04 7.52
C GLU A 84 -0.26 -14.03 7.54
N LYS A 85 0.34 -13.09 8.26
CA LYS A 85 1.80 -13.04 8.46
C LYS A 85 2.31 -14.25 9.23
N LEU A 86 1.49 -14.80 10.11
CA LEU A 86 1.79 -16.00 10.91
C LEU A 86 1.52 -17.32 10.16
N LYS A 87 1.07 -17.25 8.89
CA LYS A 87 0.80 -18.38 7.98
C LYS A 87 -0.20 -19.44 8.46
N ASP A 88 -1.13 -19.06 9.34
CA ASP A 88 -1.93 -20.06 10.05
C ASP A 88 -3.36 -19.60 10.33
N ILE A 89 -4.16 -19.38 9.29
CA ILE A 89 -5.62 -19.25 9.47
C ILE A 89 -6.21 -20.65 9.34
N PRO A 90 -6.79 -21.24 10.41
CA PRO A 90 -7.46 -22.53 10.30
C PRO A 90 -8.64 -22.40 9.33
N VAL A 91 -8.55 -23.10 8.22
CA VAL A 91 -9.61 -23.21 7.22
C VAL A 91 -10.51 -24.37 7.61
N ILE A 92 -11.84 -24.13 7.71
CA ILE A 92 -12.82 -25.22 7.92
C ILE A 92 -13.09 -25.93 6.58
N SER A 93 -13.27 -25.15 5.53
CA SER A 93 -13.55 -25.66 4.19
C SER A 93 -13.15 -24.62 3.14
N SER A 94 -12.79 -25.09 1.98
CA SER A 94 -12.58 -24.24 0.80
C SER A 94 -13.06 -24.98 -0.45
N ASP A 95 -13.48 -24.22 -1.44
CA ASP A 95 -13.83 -24.71 -2.78
C ASP A 95 -13.30 -23.71 -3.81
N SER A 96 -12.99 -24.19 -5.01
CA SER A 96 -12.45 -23.36 -6.11
C SER A 96 -13.30 -23.56 -7.35
N ARG A 97 -13.66 -22.45 -8.01
CA ARG A 97 -14.43 -22.46 -9.26
C ARG A 97 -13.83 -21.47 -10.24
N PHE A 98 -13.92 -21.83 -11.50
CA PHE A 98 -13.69 -20.88 -12.58
C PHE A 98 -14.99 -20.12 -12.86
N ILE A 99 -14.93 -18.77 -12.80
CA ILE A 99 -16.06 -17.88 -13.12
C ILE A 99 -15.72 -17.12 -14.40
N SER A 100 -16.58 -17.26 -15.41
CA SER A 100 -16.39 -16.59 -16.71
C SER A 100 -16.28 -15.06 -16.54
N GLY A 101 -15.27 -14.45 -17.17
CA GLY A 101 -14.97 -13.02 -17.06
C GLY A 101 -14.28 -12.58 -15.77
N ILE A 102 -14.04 -13.51 -14.82
CA ILE A 102 -13.36 -13.22 -13.54
C ILE A 102 -12.10 -14.06 -13.40
N GLY A 103 -12.14 -15.33 -13.85
CA GLY A 103 -11.06 -16.29 -13.70
C GLY A 103 -11.27 -17.24 -12.50
N ASN A 104 -10.17 -17.77 -11.96
CA ASN A 104 -10.21 -18.67 -10.83
C ASN A 104 -10.56 -17.94 -9.54
N VAL A 105 -11.60 -18.42 -8.86
CA VAL A 105 -12.06 -17.93 -7.57
C VAL A 105 -12.03 -19.05 -6.56
N ARG A 106 -11.35 -18.85 -5.45
CA ARG A 106 -11.36 -19.76 -4.31
C ARG A 106 -12.07 -19.11 -3.13
N VAL A 107 -13.11 -19.75 -2.64
CA VAL A 107 -13.82 -19.35 -1.42
C VAL A 107 -13.26 -20.13 -0.23
N VAL A 108 -12.88 -19.43 0.79
CA VAL A 108 -12.27 -19.99 2.01
C VAL A 108 -13.13 -19.64 3.22
N ARG A 109 -13.68 -20.66 3.89
CA ARG A 109 -14.42 -20.49 5.13
C ARG A 109 -13.48 -20.62 6.32
N SER A 110 -13.33 -19.53 7.06
CA SER A 110 -12.49 -19.48 8.26
C SER A 110 -13.17 -20.17 9.45
N LYS A 111 -12.37 -20.70 10.39
CA LYS A 111 -12.84 -21.17 11.68
C LYS A 111 -13.50 -20.07 12.53
N TYR A 112 -13.16 -18.81 12.24
CA TYR A 112 -13.58 -17.67 13.05
C TYR A 112 -14.81 -16.96 12.48
N ALA A 113 -15.88 -16.87 13.27
CA ALA A 113 -17.17 -16.27 12.90
C ALA A 113 -17.15 -14.75 12.65
N PHE A 114 -16.02 -14.13 12.84
CA PHE A 114 -15.87 -12.67 12.89
C PHE A 114 -14.95 -12.10 11.83
N ILE A 115 -14.44 -12.94 10.94
CA ILE A 115 -13.70 -12.45 9.78
C ILE A 115 -14.72 -11.87 8.80
N PRO A 116 -14.71 -10.57 8.54
CA PRO A 116 -15.61 -10.02 7.54
C PRO A 116 -15.33 -10.66 6.18
N THR A 117 -16.38 -10.87 5.40
CA THR A 117 -16.23 -11.34 4.02
C THR A 117 -15.33 -10.34 3.26
N ARG A 118 -14.24 -10.83 2.70
CA ARG A 118 -13.31 -10.00 1.97
C ARG A 118 -12.73 -10.69 0.74
N ILE A 119 -12.36 -9.90 -0.23
CA ILE A 119 -11.72 -10.33 -1.46
C ILE A 119 -10.22 -10.04 -1.39
N ARG A 120 -9.41 -11.04 -1.71
CA ARG A 120 -7.96 -10.94 -1.87
C ARG A 120 -7.55 -11.42 -3.24
N PHE A 121 -6.58 -10.77 -3.84
CA PHE A 121 -6.04 -11.17 -5.14
C PHE A 121 -4.64 -11.77 -4.96
N ASN A 122 -4.52 -13.03 -5.39
CA ASN A 122 -3.25 -13.73 -5.54
C ASN A 122 -2.82 -13.70 -7.01
N LYS A 123 -1.61 -14.18 -7.30
CA LYS A 123 -1.08 -14.19 -8.67
C LYS A 123 -1.88 -15.05 -9.65
N ASN A 124 -2.55 -16.11 -9.19
CA ASN A 124 -3.22 -17.10 -10.02
C ASN A 124 -4.72 -17.24 -9.73
N GLU A 125 -5.23 -16.54 -8.74
CA GLU A 125 -6.62 -16.67 -8.31
C GLU A 125 -7.09 -15.46 -7.49
N THR A 126 -8.39 -15.28 -7.44
CA THR A 126 -9.07 -14.44 -6.45
C THR A 126 -9.46 -15.30 -5.25
N VAL A 127 -9.16 -14.87 -4.04
CA VAL A 127 -9.55 -15.57 -2.81
C VAL A 127 -10.62 -14.76 -2.08
N VAL A 128 -11.72 -15.39 -1.73
CA VAL A 128 -12.81 -14.82 -0.93
C VAL A 128 -12.84 -15.50 0.43
N ASP A 129 -12.44 -14.75 1.44
CA ASP A 129 -12.57 -15.21 2.82
C ASP A 129 -13.99 -14.91 3.30
N ILE A 130 -14.65 -15.93 3.87
CA ILE A 130 -16.00 -15.80 4.44
C ILE A 130 -16.01 -16.23 5.91
N GLU A 131 -16.95 -15.69 6.65
CA GLU A 131 -17.17 -16.08 8.05
C GLU A 131 -17.60 -17.55 8.17
N ASN A 132 -17.45 -18.14 9.37
CA ASN A 132 -17.71 -19.56 9.59
C ASN A 132 -19.18 -19.95 9.44
N ARG A 133 -20.11 -19.01 9.52
CA ARG A 133 -21.57 -19.25 9.39
C ARG A 133 -22.05 -19.18 7.95
N ALA A 134 -21.27 -18.52 7.05
CA ALA A 134 -21.62 -18.43 5.65
C ALA A 134 -21.33 -19.74 4.91
N SER A 135 -22.15 -20.07 3.94
CA SER A 135 -21.91 -21.20 3.05
C SER A 135 -20.90 -20.83 1.95
N LEU A 136 -20.21 -21.83 1.39
CA LEU A 136 -19.33 -21.60 0.24
C LEU A 136 -20.11 -21.06 -0.97
N THR A 137 -21.39 -21.45 -1.13
CA THR A 137 -22.27 -20.94 -2.20
C THR A 137 -22.52 -19.44 -2.05
N GLU A 138 -22.79 -18.96 -0.84
CA GLU A 138 -22.93 -17.51 -0.57
C GLU A 138 -21.63 -16.76 -0.84
N GLY A 139 -20.48 -17.39 -0.53
CA GLY A 139 -19.17 -16.83 -0.85
C GLY A 139 -18.93 -16.67 -2.36
N PHE A 140 -19.34 -17.65 -3.18
CA PHE A 140 -19.26 -17.55 -4.64
C PHE A 140 -20.23 -16.51 -5.21
N ALA A 141 -21.46 -16.43 -4.70
CA ALA A 141 -22.42 -15.39 -5.09
C ALA A 141 -21.91 -13.99 -4.77
N TYR A 142 -21.33 -13.81 -3.58
CA TYR A 142 -20.67 -12.57 -3.18
C TYR A 142 -19.51 -12.22 -4.10
N ALA A 143 -18.66 -13.20 -4.44
CA ALA A 143 -17.55 -13.01 -5.37
C ALA A 143 -18.04 -12.54 -6.74
N GLU A 144 -19.02 -13.24 -7.31
CA GLU A 144 -19.53 -12.95 -8.66
C GLU A 144 -20.13 -11.54 -8.75
N HIS A 145 -20.90 -11.15 -7.74
CA HIS A 145 -21.50 -9.81 -7.71
C HIS A 145 -20.43 -8.72 -7.58
N ASN A 146 -19.59 -8.80 -6.54
CA ASN A 146 -18.65 -7.73 -6.23
C ASN A 146 -17.48 -7.64 -7.22
N LEU A 147 -16.98 -8.77 -7.74
CA LEU A 147 -15.86 -8.76 -8.67
C LEU A 147 -16.22 -8.17 -10.03
N LYS A 148 -17.44 -8.38 -10.51
CA LYS A 148 -17.92 -7.75 -11.76
C LYS A 148 -17.99 -6.23 -11.61
N GLU A 149 -18.51 -5.74 -10.49
CA GLU A 149 -18.59 -4.32 -10.19
C GLU A 149 -17.19 -3.71 -10.06
N MET A 150 -16.32 -4.30 -9.22
CA MET A 150 -14.93 -3.87 -9.04
C MET A 150 -14.15 -3.85 -10.37
N TYR A 151 -14.33 -4.84 -11.22
CA TYR A 151 -13.65 -4.90 -12.52
C TYR A 151 -14.15 -3.81 -13.47
N SER A 152 -15.46 -3.57 -13.47
CA SER A 152 -16.07 -2.48 -14.25
C SER A 152 -15.54 -1.12 -13.82
N GLU A 153 -15.48 -0.85 -12.51
CA GLU A 153 -14.91 0.37 -11.97
C GLU A 153 -13.41 0.51 -12.29
N TRP A 154 -12.66 -0.57 -12.17
CA TRP A 154 -11.23 -0.61 -12.46
C TRP A 154 -10.92 -0.27 -13.92
N THR A 155 -11.76 -0.71 -14.85
CA THR A 155 -11.55 -0.57 -16.29
C THR A 155 -12.28 0.61 -16.91
N CYS A 156 -13.16 1.32 -16.17
CA CYS A 156 -14.00 2.38 -16.73
C CYS A 156 -13.22 3.54 -17.36
N ASP A 157 -12.04 3.85 -16.80
CA ASP A 157 -11.17 4.91 -17.33
C ASP A 157 -10.17 4.42 -18.38
N GLY A 158 -10.09 3.11 -18.67
CA GLY A 158 -9.14 2.49 -19.61
C GLY A 158 -7.66 2.55 -19.20
N VAL A 159 -7.35 3.28 -18.14
CA VAL A 159 -5.97 3.64 -17.75
C VAL A 159 -5.20 2.47 -17.12
N ASN A 160 -5.90 1.56 -16.45
CA ASN A 160 -5.29 0.45 -15.71
C ASN A 160 -5.52 -0.91 -16.37
N LYS A 161 -5.99 -0.95 -17.62
CA LYS A 161 -6.18 -2.22 -18.32
C LYS A 161 -4.91 -2.62 -19.05
N PHE A 162 -4.23 -3.63 -18.53
CA PHE A 162 -3.06 -4.22 -19.19
C PHE A 162 -3.49 -5.24 -20.25
N TYR A 163 -2.68 -5.36 -21.27
CA TYR A 163 -2.83 -6.33 -22.37
C TYR A 163 -1.44 -6.74 -22.86
N ASP A 164 -1.37 -7.78 -23.67
CA ASP A 164 -0.10 -8.19 -24.24
C ASP A 164 0.45 -7.13 -25.19
N GLY A 165 1.70 -6.71 -24.95
CA GLY A 165 2.31 -5.61 -25.67
C GLY A 165 1.96 -4.22 -25.13
N TYR A 166 1.36 -4.12 -23.92
CA TYR A 166 1.12 -2.80 -23.30
C TYR A 166 2.40 -2.01 -23.12
N VAL A 167 2.39 -0.74 -23.54
CA VAL A 167 3.49 0.20 -23.37
C VAL A 167 2.96 1.52 -22.79
N LEU A 168 3.57 1.96 -21.70
CA LEU A 168 3.42 3.31 -21.15
C LEU A 168 4.78 3.99 -21.19
N GLU A 169 4.91 5.04 -22.00
CA GLU A 169 6.14 5.81 -22.16
C GLU A 169 6.00 7.18 -21.50
N THR A 170 7.01 7.56 -20.72
CA THR A 170 7.16 8.87 -20.09
C THR A 170 8.61 9.36 -20.27
N ASP A 171 8.91 10.59 -19.88
CA ASP A 171 10.29 11.11 -19.94
C ASP A 171 11.24 10.34 -18.99
N PHE A 172 10.71 9.73 -17.91
CA PHE A 172 11.52 9.09 -16.88
C PHE A 172 11.57 7.56 -16.95
N PHE A 173 10.62 6.93 -17.64
CA PHE A 173 10.58 5.47 -17.79
C PHE A 173 9.73 5.04 -18.97
N THR A 174 9.95 3.81 -19.41
CA THR A 174 9.06 3.07 -20.32
C THR A 174 8.62 1.79 -19.61
N LEU A 175 7.34 1.65 -19.31
CA LEU A 175 6.77 0.42 -18.77
C LEU A 175 6.23 -0.45 -19.91
N LYS A 176 6.69 -1.71 -19.95
CA LYS A 176 6.23 -2.72 -20.90
C LYS A 176 5.62 -3.90 -20.16
N VAL A 177 4.49 -4.39 -20.64
CA VAL A 177 3.85 -5.62 -20.12
C VAL A 177 3.62 -6.55 -21.30
N GLN A 178 4.11 -7.77 -21.20
CA GLN A 178 3.99 -8.73 -22.30
C GLN A 178 4.02 -10.17 -21.81
N HIS A 179 3.40 -11.06 -22.58
CA HIS A 179 3.54 -12.50 -22.36
C HIS A 179 4.98 -12.97 -22.59
N LYS A 180 5.36 -13.99 -21.88
CA LYS A 180 6.61 -14.72 -22.08
C LYS A 180 6.45 -16.14 -21.56
N ASP A 181 7.17 -17.08 -22.19
CA ASP A 181 7.29 -18.46 -21.69
C ASP A 181 8.13 -18.46 -20.41
N VAL A 182 7.43 -18.26 -19.30
CA VAL A 182 7.97 -18.24 -17.93
C VAL A 182 6.98 -18.88 -16.97
N SER A 183 7.47 -19.51 -15.91
CA SER A 183 6.63 -20.16 -14.90
C SER A 183 5.96 -19.19 -13.92
N ASP A 184 6.45 -17.96 -13.81
CA ASP A 184 5.95 -16.95 -12.89
C ASP A 184 6.13 -15.53 -13.47
N TYR A 185 5.43 -14.53 -12.91
CA TYR A 185 5.61 -13.14 -13.28
C TYR A 185 7.02 -12.65 -12.95
N ILE A 186 7.69 -12.10 -13.95
CA ILE A 186 9.03 -11.53 -13.80
C ILE A 186 8.97 -10.02 -14.00
N SER A 187 9.61 -9.27 -13.09
CA SER A 187 9.71 -7.82 -13.18
C SER A 187 11.18 -7.43 -13.30
N ILE A 188 11.53 -6.66 -14.33
CA ILE A 188 12.90 -6.26 -14.63
C ILE A 188 12.98 -4.73 -14.69
N ILE A 189 14.04 -4.18 -14.14
CA ILE A 189 14.43 -2.77 -14.30
C ILE A 189 15.77 -2.76 -15.03
N ASP A 190 15.79 -2.15 -16.21
CA ASP A 190 17.00 -1.93 -17.00
C ASP A 190 17.05 -0.45 -17.42
N GLY A 191 17.81 0.33 -16.66
CA GLY A 191 17.84 1.78 -16.83
C GLY A 191 16.45 2.41 -16.69
N ARG A 192 15.94 3.02 -17.78
CA ARG A 192 14.58 3.57 -17.82
C ARG A 192 13.49 2.54 -18.21
N ASN A 193 13.90 1.35 -18.67
CA ASN A 193 12.96 0.32 -19.09
C ASN A 193 12.49 -0.51 -17.89
N LEU A 194 11.18 -0.54 -17.68
CA LEU A 194 10.49 -1.34 -16.68
C LEU A 194 9.70 -2.40 -17.44
N THR A 195 10.01 -3.67 -17.26
CA THR A 195 9.35 -4.75 -18.00
C THR A 195 8.70 -5.73 -17.04
N ILE A 196 7.45 -6.08 -17.31
CA ILE A 196 6.72 -7.13 -16.62
C ILE A 196 6.42 -8.23 -17.63
N TYR A 197 7.00 -9.41 -17.41
CA TYR A 197 6.66 -10.62 -18.14
C TYR A 197 5.54 -11.34 -17.39
N VAL A 198 4.50 -11.67 -18.14
CA VAL A 198 3.32 -12.42 -17.67
C VAL A 198 3.42 -13.83 -18.23
N PRO A 199 3.22 -14.90 -17.43
CA PRO A 199 3.21 -16.26 -17.95
C PRO A 199 2.18 -16.43 -19.08
N GLU A 200 2.51 -17.16 -20.14
CA GLU A 200 1.60 -17.40 -21.27
C GLU A 200 0.28 -18.07 -20.87
N ALA A 201 0.30 -18.87 -19.81
CA ALA A 201 -0.90 -19.51 -19.28
C ALA A 201 -1.88 -18.55 -18.57
N VAL A 202 -1.50 -17.28 -18.34
CA VAL A 202 -2.31 -16.28 -17.62
C VAL A 202 -2.99 -15.36 -18.61
N SER A 203 -4.31 -15.35 -18.63
CA SER A 203 -5.07 -14.39 -19.46
C SER A 203 -5.11 -13.01 -18.83
N PHE A 204 -4.88 -11.99 -19.64
CA PHE A 204 -5.07 -10.57 -19.25
C PHE A 204 -6.54 -10.20 -18.97
N GLU A 205 -7.49 -11.02 -19.38
CA GLU A 205 -8.92 -10.81 -19.08
C GLU A 205 -9.30 -11.15 -17.63
N TYR A 206 -8.41 -11.82 -16.88
CA TYR A 206 -8.68 -12.18 -15.50
C TYR A 206 -8.37 -11.01 -14.56
N PHE A 207 -9.35 -10.66 -13.72
CA PHE A 207 -9.20 -9.52 -12.82
C PHE A 207 -8.03 -9.68 -11.84
N TYR A 208 -7.82 -10.87 -11.30
CA TYR A 208 -6.66 -11.12 -10.42
C TYR A 208 -5.32 -10.87 -11.14
N ALA A 209 -5.24 -11.18 -12.43
CA ALA A 209 -4.04 -10.91 -13.22
C ALA A 209 -3.82 -9.42 -13.41
N GLN A 210 -4.87 -8.65 -13.73
CA GLN A 210 -4.82 -7.19 -13.81
C GLN A 210 -4.32 -6.57 -12.51
N VAL A 211 -4.91 -6.97 -11.38
CA VAL A 211 -4.51 -6.48 -10.05
C VAL A 211 -3.07 -6.86 -9.72
N TYR A 212 -2.65 -8.07 -10.06
CA TYR A 212 -1.29 -8.51 -9.79
C TYR A 212 -0.24 -7.80 -10.65
N ILE A 213 -0.53 -7.61 -11.95
CA ILE A 213 0.32 -6.83 -12.87
C ILE A 213 0.43 -5.39 -12.37
N PHE A 214 -0.69 -4.79 -11.98
CA PHE A 214 -0.72 -3.44 -11.42
C PHE A 214 0.16 -3.31 -10.16
N LYS A 215 0.08 -4.29 -9.25
CA LYS A 215 0.95 -4.34 -8.07
C LYS A 215 2.43 -4.38 -8.46
N LYS A 216 2.79 -5.20 -9.45
CA LYS A 216 4.16 -5.26 -9.97
C LYS A 216 4.59 -3.95 -10.62
N ALA A 217 3.73 -3.32 -11.43
CA ALA A 217 3.99 -2.02 -12.03
C ALA A 217 4.21 -0.94 -10.96
N LYS A 218 3.35 -0.92 -9.93
CA LYS A 218 3.49 -0.02 -8.79
C LYS A 218 4.83 -0.18 -8.08
N ASP A 219 5.25 -1.42 -7.78
CA ASP A 219 6.54 -1.69 -7.13
C ASP A 219 7.72 -1.22 -7.99
N LEU A 220 7.65 -1.42 -9.32
CA LEU A 220 8.66 -0.94 -10.26
C LEU A 220 8.71 0.60 -10.32
N LEU A 221 7.56 1.26 -10.38
CA LEU A 221 7.46 2.72 -10.40
C LEU A 221 8.01 3.36 -9.12
N ILE A 222 7.71 2.78 -7.95
CA ILE A 222 8.25 3.26 -6.67
C ILE A 222 9.78 3.18 -6.70
N LYS A 223 10.36 2.04 -7.09
CA LYS A 223 11.82 1.86 -7.20
C LYS A 223 12.44 2.85 -8.17
N ARG A 224 11.77 3.09 -9.31
CA ARG A 224 12.25 4.07 -10.29
C ARG A 224 12.20 5.50 -9.74
N ALA A 225 11.11 5.87 -9.05
CA ALA A 225 10.96 7.16 -8.41
C ALA A 225 12.03 7.40 -7.33
N GLU A 226 12.32 6.39 -6.51
CA GLU A 226 13.38 6.43 -5.51
C GLU A 226 14.77 6.66 -6.11
N ALA A 227 15.01 6.15 -7.32
CA ALA A 227 16.28 6.34 -8.03
C ALA A 227 16.38 7.71 -8.71
N ILE A 228 15.30 8.29 -9.21
CA ILE A 228 15.32 9.48 -10.06
C ILE A 228 14.99 10.76 -9.30
N ILE A 229 13.94 10.77 -8.50
CA ILE A 229 13.42 11.99 -7.88
C ILE A 229 14.47 12.71 -7.01
N PRO A 230 15.22 12.02 -6.13
CA PRO A 230 16.23 12.70 -5.31
C PRO A 230 17.34 13.37 -6.14
N LEU A 231 17.74 12.75 -7.26
CA LEU A 231 18.76 13.28 -8.15
C LEU A 231 18.25 14.52 -8.88
N LYS A 232 17.05 14.45 -9.45
CA LYS A 232 16.44 15.58 -10.15
C LYS A 232 16.13 16.74 -9.22
N LEU A 233 15.60 16.45 -8.00
CA LEU A 233 15.39 17.49 -6.99
C LEU A 233 16.68 18.19 -6.60
N LYS A 234 17.80 17.44 -6.48
CA LYS A 234 19.11 18.02 -6.19
C LYS A 234 19.59 18.90 -7.32
N GLU A 235 19.48 18.43 -8.57
CA GLU A 235 19.85 19.20 -9.76
C GLU A 235 19.11 20.56 -9.81
N VAL A 236 17.80 20.54 -9.57
CA VAL A 236 16.97 21.74 -9.54
C VAL A 236 17.38 22.63 -8.35
N ALA A 237 17.59 22.07 -7.16
CA ALA A 237 17.99 22.82 -5.96
C ALA A 237 19.34 23.55 -6.16
N ASP A 238 20.32 22.85 -6.74
CA ASP A 238 21.64 23.43 -7.06
C ASP A 238 21.50 24.56 -8.09
N ARG A 239 20.65 24.40 -9.12
CA ARG A 239 20.39 25.40 -10.16
C ARG A 239 19.76 26.69 -9.61
N ILE A 240 18.83 26.58 -8.66
CA ILE A 240 18.13 27.74 -8.08
C ILE A 240 18.77 28.26 -6.78
N GLY A 241 19.92 27.74 -6.39
CA GLY A 241 20.69 28.21 -5.23
C GLY A 241 20.06 27.89 -3.87
N THR A 242 19.41 26.74 -3.73
CA THR A 242 18.81 26.28 -2.46
C THR A 242 19.21 24.85 -2.11
N SER A 243 18.73 24.34 -1.00
CA SER A 243 19.06 22.98 -0.56
C SER A 243 17.90 22.35 0.22
N PHE A 244 17.96 21.04 0.39
CA PHE A 244 17.06 20.26 1.26
C PHE A 244 17.85 19.21 2.03
N LYS A 245 17.35 18.77 3.18
CA LYS A 245 18.04 17.76 4.01
C LYS A 245 17.69 16.34 3.64
N LYS A 246 16.43 16.09 3.27
CA LYS A 246 15.91 14.75 2.98
C LYS A 246 14.85 14.82 1.89
N CYS A 247 14.94 13.92 0.91
CA CYS A 247 13.86 13.58 -0.02
C CYS A 247 13.27 12.23 0.36
N VAL A 248 11.94 12.12 0.38
CA VAL A 248 11.22 10.89 0.72
C VAL A 248 10.20 10.60 -0.37
N ILE A 249 10.19 9.36 -0.83
CA ILE A 249 9.21 8.88 -1.78
C ILE A 249 8.11 8.11 -1.05
N VAL A 250 6.87 8.46 -1.33
CA VAL A 250 5.69 7.72 -0.88
C VAL A 250 4.97 7.10 -2.08
N PRO A 251 4.31 5.96 -1.93
CA PRO A 251 3.64 5.32 -3.07
C PRO A 251 2.64 6.26 -3.77
N SER A 252 1.74 6.87 -3.01
CA SER A 252 0.73 7.81 -3.52
C SER A 252 0.11 8.60 -2.37
N SER A 253 -0.60 9.69 -2.70
CA SER A 253 -1.45 10.43 -1.77
C SER A 253 -2.73 10.88 -2.48
N ARG A 254 -3.84 10.97 -1.74
CA ARG A 254 -5.14 11.43 -2.26
C ARG A 254 -5.20 12.95 -2.47
N SER A 255 -4.39 13.72 -1.74
CA SER A 255 -4.53 15.18 -1.64
C SER A 255 -3.36 15.97 -2.21
N TRP A 256 -2.20 15.34 -2.44
CA TRP A 256 -1.01 16.03 -2.91
C TRP A 256 -0.14 15.10 -3.77
N ILE A 257 0.71 15.67 -4.63
CA ILE A 257 1.70 14.96 -5.45
C ILE A 257 3.12 15.15 -4.90
N ALA A 258 3.39 16.31 -4.31
CA ALA A 258 4.59 16.61 -3.54
C ALA A 258 4.24 17.53 -2.39
N ARG A 259 5.11 17.64 -1.40
CA ARG A 259 5.03 18.62 -0.33
C ARG A 259 6.38 18.86 0.33
N ASN A 260 6.63 20.09 0.72
CA ASN A 260 7.78 20.47 1.52
C ASN A 260 7.40 20.61 3.00
N ASN A 261 7.99 19.78 3.83
CA ASN A 261 7.78 19.79 5.27
C ASN A 261 8.78 20.75 5.92
N TYR A 262 8.37 22.03 5.99
CA TYR A 262 9.03 23.09 6.73
C TYR A 262 10.48 23.39 6.31
N ARG A 263 10.65 24.43 5.49
CA ARG A 263 11.94 25.04 5.12
C ARG A 263 13.02 24.04 4.67
N GLY A 264 12.66 23.12 3.77
CA GLY A 264 13.61 22.19 3.16
C GLY A 264 14.16 21.10 4.07
N SER A 265 13.64 20.95 5.31
CA SER A 265 14.08 19.84 6.17
C SER A 265 13.69 18.47 5.59
N LYS A 266 12.53 18.39 4.91
CA LYS A 266 12.03 17.16 4.27
C LYS A 266 11.12 17.54 3.11
N VAL A 267 11.48 17.10 1.91
CA VAL A 267 10.60 17.18 0.74
C VAL A 267 10.08 15.78 0.42
N GLU A 268 8.78 15.64 0.29
CA GLU A 268 8.11 14.37 0.02
C GLU A 268 7.48 14.40 -1.37
N PHE A 269 7.64 13.34 -2.12
CA PHE A 269 7.03 13.15 -3.44
C PHE A 269 6.24 11.85 -3.47
N CYS A 270 5.09 11.87 -4.15
CA CYS A 270 4.45 10.64 -4.59
C CYS A 270 5.26 10.01 -5.72
N ALA A 271 5.38 8.68 -5.74
CA ALA A 271 6.03 7.97 -6.82
C ALA A 271 5.38 8.26 -8.19
N THR A 272 4.09 8.60 -8.21
CA THR A 272 3.36 9.03 -9.40
C THR A 272 3.93 10.29 -10.06
N ALA A 273 4.71 11.10 -9.35
CA ALA A 273 5.30 12.33 -9.90
C ALA A 273 6.21 12.09 -11.11
N ILE A 274 6.86 10.89 -11.21
CA ILE A 274 7.68 10.55 -12.39
C ILE A 274 6.85 10.25 -13.66
N GLN A 275 5.55 10.30 -13.59
CA GLN A 275 4.67 10.21 -14.76
C GLN A 275 4.41 11.58 -15.40
N LEU A 276 4.76 12.67 -14.72
CA LEU A 276 4.68 14.00 -15.29
C LEU A 276 5.74 14.16 -16.41
N PRO A 277 5.47 15.02 -17.42
CA PRO A 277 6.51 15.51 -18.32
C PRO A 277 7.67 16.11 -17.52
N GLU A 278 8.92 15.94 -17.98
CA GLU A 278 10.11 16.36 -17.22
C GLU A 278 10.07 17.82 -16.80
N ARG A 279 9.61 18.70 -17.69
CA ARG A 279 9.50 20.15 -17.38
C ARG A 279 8.45 20.45 -16.31
N SER A 280 7.33 19.74 -16.33
CA SER A 280 6.27 19.86 -15.29
C SER A 280 6.74 19.28 -13.96
N PHE A 281 7.53 18.20 -14.00
CA PHE A 281 8.19 17.68 -12.80
C PHE A 281 9.21 18.68 -12.22
N GLU A 282 10.00 19.36 -13.07
CA GLU A 282 10.89 20.41 -12.61
C GLU A 282 10.14 21.61 -12.01
N ALA A 283 9.00 22.01 -12.61
CA ALA A 283 8.13 23.04 -12.04
C ALA A 283 7.65 22.67 -10.65
N LEU A 284 7.25 21.40 -10.45
CA LEU A 284 6.88 20.84 -9.14
C LEU A 284 8.05 20.89 -8.14
N CYS A 285 9.27 20.57 -8.59
CA CYS A 285 10.47 20.70 -7.75
C CYS A 285 10.73 22.16 -7.33
N ILE A 286 10.61 23.10 -8.25
CA ILE A 286 10.78 24.55 -7.98
C ILE A 286 9.69 25.00 -7.00
N HIS A 287 8.44 24.56 -7.16
CA HIS A 287 7.33 24.85 -6.24
C HIS A 287 7.68 24.44 -4.82
N GLU A 288 8.06 23.17 -4.63
CA GLU A 288 8.38 22.65 -3.31
C GLU A 288 9.61 23.34 -2.68
N LEU A 289 10.61 23.63 -3.50
CA LEU A 289 11.81 24.35 -3.05
C LEU A 289 11.55 25.83 -2.77
N THR A 290 10.54 26.45 -3.38
CA THR A 290 10.12 27.82 -3.08
C THR A 290 9.61 27.94 -1.65
N HIS A 291 9.04 26.87 -1.09
CA HIS A 291 8.63 26.81 0.31
C HIS A 291 9.79 26.94 1.33
N ASN A 292 11.04 26.78 0.88
CA ASN A 292 12.19 27.11 1.74
C ASN A 292 12.28 28.59 2.10
N PHE A 293 11.68 29.43 1.26
CA PHE A 293 11.73 30.89 1.39
C PHE A 293 10.39 31.46 1.88
N ILE A 294 9.27 30.95 1.36
CA ILE A 294 7.93 31.49 1.58
C ILE A 294 6.95 30.37 1.89
N LEU A 295 6.25 30.51 3.01
CA LEU A 295 5.15 29.63 3.40
C LEU A 295 3.83 30.12 2.76
N GLY A 296 2.99 29.16 2.32
CA GLY A 296 1.71 29.46 1.65
C GLY A 296 1.88 29.86 0.20
N HIS A 297 0.76 30.08 -0.50
CA HIS A 297 0.68 30.24 -1.96
C HIS A 297 0.14 31.64 -2.35
N GLY A 298 0.42 32.67 -1.54
CA GLY A 298 0.01 34.04 -1.85
C GLY A 298 0.89 34.71 -2.92
N PRO A 299 0.61 35.98 -3.28
CA PRO A 299 1.35 36.72 -4.34
C PRO A 299 2.88 36.72 -4.17
N ALA A 300 3.37 36.73 -2.93
CA ALA A 300 4.80 36.65 -2.63
C ALA A 300 5.41 35.31 -3.05
N PHE A 301 4.67 34.20 -2.90
CA PHE A 301 5.09 32.87 -3.34
C PHE A 301 5.23 32.82 -4.86
N HIS A 302 4.22 33.26 -5.59
CA HIS A 302 4.24 33.29 -7.05
C HIS A 302 5.37 34.16 -7.58
N LYS A 303 5.58 35.35 -6.99
CA LYS A 303 6.71 36.22 -7.34
C LYS A 303 8.06 35.51 -7.12
N LYS A 304 8.21 34.81 -5.97
CA LYS A 304 9.45 34.08 -5.66
C LYS A 304 9.67 32.88 -6.59
N MET A 305 8.61 32.18 -6.93
CA MET A 305 8.68 31.07 -7.88
C MET A 305 9.12 31.53 -9.27
N ILE A 306 8.60 32.68 -9.76
CA ILE A 306 9.03 33.29 -11.01
C ILE A 306 10.51 33.74 -10.94
N GLU A 307 10.92 34.32 -9.81
CA GLU A 307 12.33 34.70 -9.59
C GLU A 307 13.28 33.49 -9.68
N LEU A 308 12.90 32.34 -9.13
CA LEU A 308 13.71 31.12 -9.07
C LEU A 308 13.69 30.33 -10.38
N GLY A 309 12.53 30.17 -11.02
CA GLY A 309 12.33 29.28 -12.16
C GLY A 309 11.96 30.01 -13.47
N GLY A 310 11.50 31.25 -13.38
CA GLY A 310 10.97 31.99 -14.53
C GLY A 310 9.46 31.77 -14.75
N GLU A 311 8.87 32.64 -15.60
CA GLU A 311 7.42 32.61 -15.89
C GLU A 311 6.95 31.29 -16.50
N GLU A 312 7.81 30.63 -17.28
CA GLU A 312 7.46 29.37 -17.92
C GLU A 312 7.20 28.27 -16.92
N TYR A 313 8.09 28.07 -15.95
CA TYR A 313 7.89 27.06 -14.90
C TYR A 313 6.72 27.41 -13.98
N HIS A 314 6.48 28.69 -13.74
CA HIS A 314 5.30 29.14 -13.01
C HIS A 314 3.99 28.78 -13.72
N LYS A 315 3.93 28.93 -15.07
CA LYS A 315 2.78 28.48 -15.86
C LYS A 315 2.58 26.96 -15.80
N LEU A 316 3.67 26.20 -15.93
CA LEU A 316 3.63 24.74 -15.82
C LEU A 316 3.10 24.29 -14.44
N ASP A 317 3.52 24.95 -13.37
CA ASP A 317 3.02 24.68 -12.02
C ASP A 317 1.52 24.93 -11.90
N GLN A 318 1.01 26.03 -12.44
CA GLN A 318 -0.42 26.32 -12.45
C GLN A 318 -1.24 25.26 -13.20
N ASN A 319 -0.67 24.68 -14.25
CA ASN A 319 -1.32 23.68 -15.11
C ASN A 319 -1.12 22.23 -14.62
N LEU A 320 -0.33 21.99 -13.57
CA LEU A 320 -0.07 20.64 -13.05
C LEU A 320 -1.32 19.81 -12.77
N PHE A 321 -2.43 20.45 -12.37
CA PHE A 321 -3.70 19.76 -12.14
C PHE A 321 -4.37 19.28 -13.43
N GLU A 322 -4.16 19.97 -14.54
CA GLU A 322 -4.68 19.56 -15.86
C GLU A 322 -3.84 18.41 -16.42
N GLU A 323 -2.53 18.46 -16.25
CA GLU A 323 -1.61 17.41 -16.65
C GLU A 323 -1.79 16.12 -15.83
N ARG A 324 -2.36 16.20 -14.62
CA ARG A 324 -2.79 15.02 -13.84
C ARG A 324 -3.84 14.15 -14.55
N LYS A 325 -4.45 14.62 -15.61
CA LYS A 325 -5.35 13.83 -16.47
C LYS A 325 -4.61 12.99 -17.51
N TRP A 326 -3.31 13.12 -17.61
CA TRP A 326 -2.46 12.27 -18.46
C TRP A 326 -2.57 10.81 -18.03
N PRO A 327 -2.36 9.81 -18.93
CA PRO A 327 -2.56 8.40 -18.64
C PRO A 327 -1.63 7.93 -17.51
N TYR A 328 -2.09 8.15 -16.29
CA TYR A 328 -1.43 7.67 -15.10
C TYR A 328 -1.88 6.27 -14.77
N LEU A 329 -0.91 5.44 -14.39
CA LEU A 329 -1.25 4.36 -13.48
C LEU A 329 -1.69 5.03 -12.17
N LYS A 330 -2.96 4.91 -11.83
CA LYS A 330 -3.52 5.40 -10.56
C LYS A 330 -3.00 4.48 -9.45
N LEU A 331 -1.86 4.82 -8.86
CA LEU A 331 -1.21 4.02 -7.81
C LEU A 331 -1.94 4.08 -6.48
#